data_2cb890700015ff420c72890873c81739
#
_entry.id   2cb890700015ff420c72890873c81739
#
_cell.length_a   1.000
_cell.length_b   1.000
_cell.length_c   1.000
_cell.angle_alpha   90.00
_cell.angle_beta   90.00
_cell.angle_gamma   90.00
#
_symmetry.space_group_name_H-M   'P 1'
#
loop_
_entity.id
_entity.type
_entity.pdbx_description
1 polymer ?
#
loop_
_entity_poly.entity_id
_entity_poly.type
_entity_poly.pdbx_seq_one_letter_code
_entity_poly.pdbx_strand_id
1 'polypeptide(L)'
;MLSPQSLIELIQSHLTDAQVEVQDLTGSGDHWQAVIVSSAFGGKSRVQRHQLVYQALQSVLATNELHALTMKTLTPEEWQQSLSQGS
;
A
#
# COMPACT_ATOMS: atom_id res chain seq x y z
N MET A 1 -4.39 -16.59 7.33
CA MET A 1 -3.13 -15.83 7.48
C MET A 1 -2.87 -15.00 6.23
N LEU A 2 -2.56 -13.73 6.41
CA LEU A 2 -2.23 -12.85 5.28
C LEU A 2 -0.86 -13.18 4.73
N SER A 3 -0.74 -13.13 3.40
CA SER A 3 0.55 -13.20 2.72
C SER A 3 0.82 -11.89 2.01
N PRO A 4 2.08 -11.59 1.69
CA PRO A 4 2.38 -10.40 0.89
C PRO A 4 1.60 -10.40 -0.42
N GLN A 5 1.47 -11.55 -1.07
CA GLN A 5 0.78 -11.65 -2.35
C GLN A 5 -0.71 -11.31 -2.21
N SER A 6 -1.36 -11.74 -1.12
CA SER A 6 -2.77 -11.42 -0.88
C SER A 6 -2.98 -9.92 -0.77
N LEU A 7 -2.11 -9.22 -0.03
CA LEU A 7 -2.21 -7.77 0.11
C LEU A 7 -1.99 -7.07 -1.22
N ILE A 8 -1.00 -7.50 -1.98
CA ILE A 8 -0.72 -6.92 -3.30
C ILE A 8 -1.94 -7.07 -4.21
N GLU A 9 -2.52 -8.26 -4.26
CA GLU A 9 -3.67 -8.52 -5.12
C GLU A 9 -4.89 -7.70 -4.73
N LEU A 10 -5.16 -7.56 -3.44
CA LEU A 10 -6.26 -6.74 -2.96
C LEU A 10 -6.09 -5.27 -3.36
N ILE A 11 -4.89 -4.73 -3.20
CA ILE A 11 -4.62 -3.35 -3.57
C ILE A 11 -4.74 -3.17 -5.08
N GLN A 12 -4.18 -4.09 -5.85
CA GLN A 12 -4.22 -4.00 -7.32
C GLN A 12 -5.62 -4.19 -7.88
N SER A 13 -6.51 -4.86 -7.15
CA SER A 13 -7.89 -5.01 -7.60
C SER A 13 -8.65 -3.68 -7.62
N HIS A 14 -8.23 -2.71 -6.78
CA HIS A 14 -8.83 -1.38 -6.74
C HIS A 14 -7.98 -0.34 -7.48
N LEU A 15 -6.68 -0.52 -7.51
CA LEU A 15 -5.74 0.40 -8.14
C LEU A 15 -4.97 -0.38 -9.20
N THR A 16 -5.56 -0.51 -10.38
CA THR A 16 -5.09 -1.44 -11.40
C THR A 16 -3.69 -1.17 -11.92
N ASP A 17 -3.24 0.10 -11.84
CA ASP A 17 -1.89 0.47 -12.26
C ASP A 17 -0.88 0.45 -11.10
N ALA A 18 -1.30 0.02 -9.92
CA ALA A 18 -0.45 0.13 -8.72
C ALA A 18 0.72 -0.82 -8.78
N GLN A 19 1.88 -0.29 -8.43
CA GLN A 19 3.06 -1.08 -8.10
C GLN A 19 3.12 -1.14 -6.58
N VAL A 20 3.14 -2.35 -6.03
CA VAL A 20 3.00 -2.56 -4.58
C VAL A 20 4.16 -3.41 -4.08
N GLU A 21 4.83 -2.92 -3.05
CA GLU A 21 5.82 -3.69 -2.30
C GLU A 21 5.34 -3.77 -0.86
N VAL A 22 5.33 -4.97 -0.29
CA VAL A 22 4.94 -5.16 1.10
C VAL A 22 6.04 -5.92 1.83
N GLN A 23 6.20 -5.60 3.10
CA GLN A 23 7.18 -6.23 3.97
C GLN A 23 6.54 -6.52 5.31
N ASP A 24 6.74 -7.73 5.80
CA ASP A 24 6.31 -8.15 7.14
C ASP A 24 7.40 -7.73 8.12
N LEU A 25 7.10 -6.73 8.95
CA LEU A 25 8.11 -6.13 9.83
C LEU A 25 8.50 -7.00 11.01
N THR A 26 7.59 -7.89 11.45
CA THR A 26 7.80 -8.70 12.64
C THR A 26 8.02 -10.18 12.34
N GLY A 27 7.76 -10.59 11.11
CA GLY A 27 7.81 -12.00 10.74
C GLY A 27 6.59 -12.80 11.17
N SER A 28 5.64 -12.16 11.85
CA SER A 28 4.44 -12.83 12.37
C SER A 28 3.18 -12.58 11.55
N GLY A 29 3.26 -11.70 10.55
CA GLY A 29 2.09 -11.34 9.74
C GLY A 29 1.18 -10.31 10.38
N ASP A 30 1.61 -9.67 11.47
CA ASP A 30 0.79 -8.69 12.20
C ASP A 30 1.06 -7.26 11.77
N HIS A 31 2.31 -6.93 11.54
CA HIS A 31 2.73 -5.56 11.25
C HIS A 31 3.38 -5.50 9.88
N TRP A 32 2.78 -4.74 8.99
CA TRP A 32 3.17 -4.67 7.60
C TRP A 32 3.59 -3.27 7.21
N GLN A 33 4.53 -3.19 6.29
CA GLN A 33 4.88 -1.94 5.63
C GLN A 33 4.61 -2.11 4.14
N ALA A 34 3.92 -1.14 3.55
CA ALA A 34 3.60 -1.16 2.13
C ALA A 34 4.07 0.12 1.46
N VAL A 35 4.66 -0.01 0.28
CA VAL A 35 4.93 1.11 -0.61
C VAL A 35 4.05 0.91 -1.83
N ILE A 36 3.22 1.90 -2.13
CA ILE A 36 2.22 1.82 -3.19
C ILE A 36 2.39 3.00 -4.13
N VAL A 37 2.64 2.70 -5.39
CA VAL A 37 2.82 3.72 -6.43
C VAL A 37 1.67 3.60 -7.42
N SER A 38 0.90 4.67 -7.58
CA SER A 38 -0.25 4.67 -8.49
C SER A 38 -0.55 6.07 -9.00
N SER A 39 -0.90 6.17 -10.27
CA SER A 39 -1.36 7.43 -10.87
C SER A 39 -2.67 7.91 -10.24
N ALA A 40 -3.43 7.02 -9.62
CA ALA A 40 -4.68 7.37 -8.94
C ALA A 40 -4.45 8.31 -7.75
N PHE A 41 -3.23 8.41 -7.25
CA PHE A 41 -2.89 9.29 -6.13
C PHE A 41 -2.63 10.74 -6.55
N GLY A 42 -2.58 11.01 -7.85
CA GLY A 42 -2.33 12.36 -8.34
C GLY A 42 -3.42 13.33 -7.90
N GLY A 43 -3.00 14.50 -7.39
CA GLY A 43 -3.93 15.53 -6.94
C GLY A 43 -4.63 15.22 -5.63
N LYS A 44 -4.25 14.15 -4.94
CA LYS A 44 -4.88 13.74 -3.68
C LYS A 44 -3.95 13.98 -2.51
N SER A 45 -4.55 14.34 -1.36
CA SER A 45 -3.81 14.47 -0.11
C SER A 45 -3.38 13.09 0.41
N ARG A 46 -2.47 13.09 1.39
CA ARG A 46 -2.06 11.85 2.04
C ARG A 46 -3.26 11.08 2.59
N VAL A 47 -4.17 11.77 3.25
CA VAL A 47 -5.36 11.14 3.84
C VAL A 47 -6.22 10.50 2.76
N GLN A 48 -6.45 11.21 1.66
CA GLN A 48 -7.24 10.68 0.54
C GLN A 48 -6.60 9.45 -0.09
N ARG A 49 -5.28 9.47 -0.24
CA ARG A 49 -4.52 8.32 -0.78
C ARG A 49 -4.66 7.11 0.13
N HIS A 50 -4.52 7.31 1.44
CA HIS A 50 -4.65 6.24 2.41
C HIS A 50 -6.05 5.66 2.43
N GLN A 51 -7.07 6.50 2.28
CA GLN A 51 -8.45 6.04 2.20
C GLN A 51 -8.69 5.12 1.02
N LEU A 52 -8.09 5.40 -0.13
CA LEU A 52 -8.17 4.53 -1.29
C LEU A 52 -7.60 3.14 -0.99
N VAL A 53 -6.47 3.09 -0.31
CA VAL A 53 -5.83 1.82 0.05
C VAL A 53 -6.66 1.08 1.08
N TYR A 54 -7.19 1.78 2.08
CA TYR A 54 -8.04 1.13 3.10
C TYR A 54 -9.30 0.55 2.49
N GLN A 55 -9.88 1.19 1.49
CA GLN A 55 -11.04 0.64 0.78
C GLN A 55 -10.68 -0.69 0.12
N ALA A 56 -9.49 -0.78 -0.46
CA ALA A 56 -9.02 -2.02 -1.08
C ALA A 56 -8.82 -3.14 -0.07
N LEU A 57 -8.45 -2.78 1.16
CA LEU A 57 -8.11 -3.74 2.21
C LEU A 57 -9.24 -3.98 3.20
N GLN A 58 -10.44 -3.48 2.90
CA GLN A 58 -11.56 -3.48 3.84
C GLN A 58 -11.88 -4.88 4.40
N SER A 59 -11.81 -5.90 3.57
CA SER A 59 -12.14 -7.26 4.00
C SER A 59 -11.19 -7.78 5.09
N VAL A 60 -9.90 -7.50 4.95
CA VAL A 60 -8.91 -7.98 5.92
C VAL A 60 -8.86 -7.09 7.17
N LEU A 61 -9.22 -5.82 7.03
CA LEU A 61 -9.35 -4.94 8.19
C LEU A 61 -10.55 -5.34 9.06
N ALA A 62 -11.66 -5.72 8.41
CA ALA A 62 -12.88 -6.12 9.11
C ALA A 62 -12.71 -7.41 9.90
N THR A 63 -11.83 -8.31 9.47
CA THR A 63 -11.59 -9.58 10.14
C THR A 63 -10.44 -9.56 11.14
N ASN A 64 -9.81 -8.41 11.32
CA ASN A 64 -8.64 -8.23 12.18
C ASN A 64 -7.42 -9.06 11.74
N GLU A 65 -7.40 -9.49 10.49
CA GLU A 65 -6.23 -10.19 9.96
C GLU A 65 -5.05 -9.24 9.79
N LEU A 66 -5.32 -7.94 9.70
CA LEU A 66 -4.32 -6.91 9.51
C LEU A 66 -4.38 -5.97 10.72
N HIS A 67 -3.43 -6.11 11.65
CA HIS A 67 -3.41 -5.32 12.88
C HIS A 67 -2.78 -3.95 12.70
N ALA A 68 -1.70 -3.88 11.95
CA ALA A 68 -0.98 -2.62 11.75
C ALA A 68 -0.42 -2.56 10.34
N LEU A 69 -0.63 -1.43 9.69
CA LEU A 69 -0.11 -1.19 8.36
C LEU A 69 0.47 0.21 8.31
N THR A 70 1.78 0.29 8.06
CA THR A 70 2.45 1.52 7.70
C THR A 70 2.52 1.58 6.19
N MET A 71 2.05 2.68 5.59
CA MET A 71 2.07 2.76 4.15
C MET A 71 2.67 4.07 3.66
N LYS A 72 3.29 3.99 2.49
CA LYS A 72 3.80 5.12 1.76
C LYS A 72 3.12 5.11 0.40
N THR A 73 2.44 6.20 0.06
CA THR A 73 1.67 6.31 -1.17
C THR A 73 2.27 7.39 -2.05
N LEU A 74 2.61 7.02 -3.28
CA LEU A 74 3.34 7.88 -4.20
C LEU A 74 2.71 7.85 -5.57
N THR A 75 2.80 8.99 -6.29
CA THR A 75 2.55 8.98 -7.73
C THR A 75 3.79 8.45 -8.44
N PRO A 76 3.67 8.04 -9.72
CA PRO A 76 4.84 7.63 -10.49
C PRO A 76 5.93 8.69 -10.53
N GLU A 77 5.55 9.97 -10.64
CA GLU A 77 6.52 11.07 -10.66
C GLU A 77 7.24 11.19 -9.32
N GLU A 78 6.50 11.09 -8.22
CA GLU A 78 7.10 11.14 -6.88
C GLU A 78 8.05 9.97 -6.65
N TRP A 79 7.69 8.81 -7.16
CA TRP A 79 8.55 7.62 -7.08
C TRP A 79 9.86 7.84 -7.83
N GLN A 80 9.78 8.38 -9.04
CA GLN A 80 10.98 8.68 -9.84
C GLN A 80 11.87 9.69 -9.13
N GLN A 81 11.30 10.74 -8.55
CA GLN A 81 12.06 11.72 -7.78
C GLN A 81 12.72 11.09 -6.56
N SER A 82 12.03 10.19 -5.88
CA SER A 82 12.56 9.47 -4.74
C SER A 82 13.79 8.64 -5.13
N LEU A 83 13.74 7.97 -6.26
CA LEU A 83 14.87 7.17 -6.76
C LEU A 83 16.06 8.07 -7.10
N SER A 84 15.81 9.24 -7.69
CA SER A 84 16.87 10.18 -8.05
C SER A 84 17.55 10.78 -6.82
N GLN A 85 16.80 11.00 -5.75
CA GLN A 85 17.31 11.61 -4.53
C GLN A 85 17.95 10.60 -3.58
N GLY A 86 17.60 9.33 -3.73
CA GLY A 86 18.05 8.28 -2.84
C GLY A 86 19.46 7.76 -3.13
N SER A 87 20.11 8.32 -4.10
CA SER A 87 21.46 7.91 -4.49
C SER A 87 22.53 8.47 -3.59
#